data_0ec16fff2b2dde18f7b1bdb37a04d218
#
_entry.id   0ec16fff2b2dde18f7b1bdb37a04d218
#
_cell.length_a   1.000
_cell.length_b   1.000
_cell.length_c   1.000
_cell.angle_alpha   90.00
_cell.angle_beta   90.00
_cell.angle_gamma   90.00
#
_symmetry.space_group_name_H-M   'P 1'
#
loop_
_entity.id
_entity.type
_entity.pdbx_description
1 polymer ?
#
loop_
_entity_poly.entity_id
_entity_poly.type
_entity_poly.pdbx_seq_one_letter_code
_entity_poly.pdbx_strand_id
1 'polypeptide(L)'
;VYSTYVKSYISKISTTYGDYLDSKIYLNRFILDDYPRIILYKQGLPYESNAESVKSGYFGAMKMTILEEIVHSVQDNLHRLNIQAVMQVNTINEELAETILALDDKTVTQLTEYLQLQLVPEEFQIAKKANLFFMLNPDNFITNVMGPDVMTYTHVEIDPKISELVPSLEEIYKKWLKPIQAQHAVFTTMEGMAEFVVQQILKDDIDFQNYLSTFVGTNYSDYSVKKSTGKEFTQHVFDVYGKDTFVKLIANPPNTRELKDPQLYLNRIK
;
A
#
# COMPACT_ATOMS: atom_id res chain seq x y z
N VAL A 1 -4.83 13.82 -16.57
CA VAL A 1 -5.72 12.73 -16.13
C VAL A 1 -5.46 11.46 -16.94
N TYR A 2 -5.58 11.50 -18.28
CA TYR A 2 -5.39 10.30 -19.12
C TYR A 2 -3.98 9.69 -19.03
N SER A 3 -2.94 10.54 -19.05
CA SER A 3 -1.54 10.07 -18.94
C SER A 3 -1.23 9.43 -17.58
N THR A 4 -1.82 9.94 -16.50
CA THR A 4 -1.67 9.38 -15.15
C THR A 4 -2.35 8.02 -15.04
N TYR A 5 -3.56 7.89 -15.60
CA TYR A 5 -4.27 6.62 -15.66
C TYR A 5 -3.48 5.55 -16.44
N VAL A 6 -2.96 5.90 -17.61
CA VAL A 6 -2.15 4.98 -18.43
C VAL A 6 -0.88 4.56 -17.71
N LYS A 7 -0.16 5.48 -17.04
CA LYS A 7 1.03 5.16 -16.26
C LYS A 7 0.71 4.21 -15.09
N SER A 8 -0.37 4.49 -14.35
CA SER A 8 -0.82 3.63 -13.25
C SER A 8 -1.20 2.24 -13.74
N TYR A 9 -1.92 2.15 -14.86
CA TYR A 9 -2.28 0.88 -15.47
C TYR A 9 -1.06 0.08 -15.93
N ILE A 10 -0.11 0.72 -16.64
CA ILE A 10 1.14 0.06 -17.07
C ILE A 10 1.94 -0.40 -15.84
N SER A 11 2.04 0.42 -14.79
CA SER A 11 2.71 0.02 -13.55
C SER A 11 2.05 -1.23 -12.95
N LYS A 12 0.74 -1.26 -12.85
CA LYS A 12 0.00 -2.40 -12.32
C LYS A 12 0.28 -3.68 -13.12
N ILE A 13 0.13 -3.65 -14.44
CA ILE A 13 0.35 -4.85 -15.28
C ILE A 13 1.79 -5.31 -15.33
N SER A 14 2.76 -4.46 -15.00
CA SER A 14 4.20 -4.81 -15.00
C SER A 14 4.70 -5.32 -13.65
N THR A 15 3.90 -5.24 -12.59
CA THR A 15 4.33 -5.60 -11.22
C THR A 15 3.42 -6.60 -10.51
N THR A 16 2.18 -6.76 -10.98
CA THR A 16 1.16 -7.57 -10.30
C THR A 16 1.05 -8.96 -10.92
N TYR A 17 1.13 -10.01 -10.11
CA TYR A 17 0.96 -11.39 -10.55
C TYR A 17 -0.47 -11.75 -10.93
N GLY A 18 -1.44 -11.21 -10.22
CA GLY A 18 -2.85 -11.43 -10.44
C GLY A 18 -3.71 -10.29 -9.93
N ASP A 19 -5.02 -10.39 -10.15
CA ASP A 19 -6.00 -9.42 -9.71
C ASP A 19 -7.38 -10.09 -9.65
N TYR A 20 -8.16 -9.75 -8.62
CA TYR A 20 -9.56 -10.13 -8.53
C TYR A 20 -10.43 -8.95 -8.96
N LEU A 21 -11.18 -9.13 -10.03
CA LEU A 21 -12.05 -8.10 -10.59
C LEU A 21 -13.31 -8.74 -11.18
N ASP A 22 -14.49 -8.16 -10.93
CA ASP A 22 -15.77 -8.60 -11.48
C ASP A 22 -16.04 -10.11 -11.27
N SER A 23 -15.80 -10.60 -10.05
CA SER A 23 -15.97 -12.02 -9.69
C SER A 23 -15.09 -12.98 -10.49
N LYS A 24 -13.97 -12.50 -11.03
CA LYS A 24 -13.01 -13.30 -11.80
C LYS A 24 -11.59 -13.06 -11.27
N ILE A 25 -10.81 -14.12 -11.28
CA ILE A 25 -9.38 -14.06 -11.00
C ILE A 25 -8.65 -13.97 -12.33
N TYR A 26 -7.84 -12.92 -12.48
CA TYR A 26 -6.96 -12.70 -13.63
C TYR A 26 -5.53 -13.01 -13.22
N LEU A 27 -4.83 -13.81 -14.00
CA LEU A 27 -3.41 -14.09 -13.81
C LEU A 27 -2.60 -13.33 -14.86
N ASN A 28 -1.58 -12.62 -14.43
CA ASN A 28 -0.65 -11.93 -15.31
C ASN A 28 0.41 -12.91 -15.80
N ARG A 29 0.12 -13.59 -16.89
CA ARG A 29 1.00 -14.59 -17.45
C ARG A 29 2.38 -14.03 -17.82
N PHE A 30 2.46 -12.78 -18.27
CA PHE A 30 3.74 -12.16 -18.62
C PHE A 30 4.68 -12.11 -17.39
N ILE A 31 4.19 -11.67 -16.25
CA ILE A 31 4.98 -11.60 -15.01
C ILE A 31 5.28 -13.01 -14.47
N LEU A 32 4.29 -13.90 -14.49
CA LEU A 32 4.48 -15.27 -14.00
C LEU A 32 5.50 -16.06 -14.83
N ASP A 33 5.47 -15.94 -16.15
CA ASP A 33 6.39 -16.66 -17.06
C ASP A 33 7.82 -16.10 -17.04
N ASP A 34 7.96 -14.77 -17.00
CA ASP A 34 9.26 -14.12 -17.21
C ASP A 34 9.97 -13.74 -15.90
N TYR A 35 9.23 -13.48 -14.83
CA TYR A 35 9.83 -13.02 -13.59
C TYR A 35 10.86 -13.97 -12.99
N PRO A 36 10.64 -15.29 -12.92
CA PRO A 36 11.67 -16.22 -12.45
C PRO A 36 12.95 -16.20 -13.31
N ARG A 37 12.81 -16.02 -14.62
CA ARG A 37 13.97 -15.90 -15.55
C ARG A 37 14.74 -14.61 -15.31
N ILE A 38 14.04 -13.50 -15.10
CA ILE A 38 14.65 -12.20 -14.79
C ILE A 38 15.42 -12.27 -13.48
N ILE A 39 14.89 -12.93 -12.46
CA ILE A 39 15.57 -13.13 -11.17
C ILE A 39 16.84 -13.94 -11.34
N LEU A 40 16.80 -15.08 -12.04
CA LEU A 40 17.99 -15.89 -12.33
C LEU A 40 19.04 -15.08 -13.06
N TYR A 41 18.64 -14.32 -14.09
CA TYR A 41 19.54 -13.45 -14.82
C TYR A 41 20.24 -12.42 -13.91
N LYS A 42 19.47 -11.76 -13.03
CA LYS A 42 20.01 -10.79 -12.06
C LYS A 42 20.96 -11.43 -11.04
N GLN A 43 20.77 -12.70 -10.72
CA GLN A 43 21.64 -13.47 -9.83
C GLN A 43 22.87 -14.04 -10.54
N GLY A 44 22.99 -13.86 -11.85
CA GLY A 44 24.06 -14.45 -12.66
C GLY A 44 23.97 -15.96 -12.80
N LEU A 45 22.78 -16.54 -12.62
CA LEU A 45 22.53 -17.97 -12.71
C LEU A 45 22.07 -18.34 -14.13
N PRO A 46 22.68 -19.33 -14.78
CA PRO A 46 22.26 -19.76 -16.12
C PRO A 46 20.88 -20.45 -16.07
N TYR A 47 20.03 -20.11 -17.03
CA TYR A 47 18.68 -20.67 -17.12
C TYR A 47 18.69 -22.19 -17.35
N GLU A 48 19.56 -22.69 -18.24
CA GLU A 48 19.59 -24.08 -18.64
C GLU A 48 19.80 -25.05 -17.47
N SER A 49 20.66 -24.67 -16.51
CA SER A 49 20.94 -25.47 -15.32
C SER A 49 19.91 -25.27 -14.21
N ASN A 50 19.01 -24.28 -14.33
CA ASN A 50 18.02 -23.90 -13.34
C ASN A 50 16.57 -24.03 -13.85
N ALA A 51 16.35 -24.67 -15.01
CA ALA A 51 15.03 -24.76 -15.65
C ALA A 51 13.95 -25.38 -14.75
N GLU A 52 14.28 -26.42 -13.99
CA GLU A 52 13.34 -27.04 -13.03
C GLU A 52 13.02 -26.08 -11.87
N SER A 53 13.99 -25.34 -11.37
CA SER A 53 13.79 -24.32 -10.36
C SER A 53 12.90 -23.17 -10.84
N VAL A 54 13.08 -22.72 -12.10
CA VAL A 54 12.21 -21.73 -12.75
C VAL A 54 10.78 -22.24 -12.86
N LYS A 55 10.60 -23.50 -13.28
CA LYS A 55 9.29 -24.12 -13.41
C LYS A 55 8.60 -24.25 -12.04
N SER A 56 9.32 -24.73 -11.05
CA SER A 56 8.83 -24.84 -9.67
C SER A 56 8.48 -23.46 -9.11
N GLY A 57 9.33 -22.44 -9.29
CA GLY A 57 9.06 -21.06 -8.89
C GLY A 57 7.81 -20.45 -9.56
N TYR A 58 7.61 -20.74 -10.84
CA TYR A 58 6.40 -20.37 -11.58
C TYR A 58 5.13 -20.97 -10.94
N PHE A 59 5.14 -22.27 -10.66
CA PHE A 59 3.99 -22.93 -10.01
C PHE A 59 3.77 -22.43 -8.59
N GLY A 60 4.82 -22.15 -7.84
CA GLY A 60 4.73 -21.58 -6.50
C GLY A 60 4.10 -20.19 -6.52
N ALA A 61 4.55 -19.30 -7.42
CA ALA A 61 3.97 -17.97 -7.61
C ALA A 61 2.50 -18.04 -8.04
N MET A 62 2.16 -18.93 -8.96
CA MET A 62 0.79 -19.11 -9.45
C MET A 62 -0.15 -19.61 -8.34
N LYS A 63 0.26 -20.61 -7.56
CA LYS A 63 -0.52 -21.13 -6.44
C LYS A 63 -0.76 -20.06 -5.39
N MET A 64 0.28 -19.32 -5.02
CA MET A 64 0.21 -18.19 -4.09
C MET A 64 -0.82 -17.17 -4.58
N THR A 65 -0.68 -16.69 -5.80
CA THR A 65 -1.56 -15.68 -6.39
C THR A 65 -3.02 -16.13 -6.42
N ILE A 66 -3.29 -17.36 -6.87
CA ILE A 66 -4.66 -17.88 -6.92
C ILE A 66 -5.28 -17.90 -5.52
N LEU A 67 -4.54 -18.32 -4.50
CA LEU A 67 -5.04 -18.34 -3.12
C LEU A 67 -5.26 -16.93 -2.56
N GLU A 68 -4.36 -15.98 -2.82
CA GLU A 68 -4.54 -14.58 -2.45
C GLU A 68 -5.85 -14.03 -3.04
N GLU A 69 -6.05 -14.20 -4.35
CA GLU A 69 -7.23 -13.69 -5.03
C GLU A 69 -8.53 -14.38 -4.59
N ILE A 70 -8.47 -15.67 -4.21
CA ILE A 70 -9.62 -16.37 -3.58
C ILE A 70 -9.96 -15.72 -2.22
N VAL A 71 -8.96 -15.36 -1.41
CA VAL A 71 -9.22 -14.67 -0.14
C VAL A 71 -9.80 -13.30 -0.40
N HIS A 72 -9.26 -12.54 -1.35
CA HIS A 72 -9.80 -11.23 -1.73
C HIS A 72 -11.24 -11.32 -2.21
N SER A 73 -11.63 -12.40 -2.89
CA SER A 73 -12.99 -12.59 -3.39
C SER A 73 -14.08 -12.67 -2.32
N VAL A 74 -13.71 -12.92 -1.06
CA VAL A 74 -14.66 -12.97 0.08
C VAL A 74 -14.57 -11.75 1.01
N GLN A 75 -13.75 -10.77 0.69
CA GLN A 75 -13.48 -9.57 1.49
C GLN A 75 -14.30 -8.34 1.09
N ASP A 76 -15.50 -8.51 0.54
CA ASP A 76 -16.34 -7.41 0.00
C ASP A 76 -16.49 -6.23 0.95
N ASN A 77 -16.72 -6.48 2.23
CA ASN A 77 -16.87 -5.39 3.22
C ASN A 77 -15.57 -4.60 3.39
N LEU A 78 -14.43 -5.27 3.43
CA LEU A 78 -13.11 -4.61 3.54
C LEU A 78 -12.80 -3.83 2.27
N HIS A 79 -13.07 -4.38 1.09
CA HIS A 79 -12.93 -3.66 -0.19
C HIS A 79 -13.77 -2.39 -0.21
N ARG A 80 -15.03 -2.47 0.20
CA ARG A 80 -15.92 -1.30 0.28
C ARG A 80 -15.36 -0.23 1.22
N LEU A 81 -14.89 -0.62 2.41
CA LEU A 81 -14.30 0.31 3.38
C LEU A 81 -13.00 0.93 2.87
N ASN A 82 -12.16 0.14 2.20
CA ASN A 82 -10.93 0.64 1.56
C ASN A 82 -11.24 1.68 0.49
N ILE A 83 -12.18 1.39 -0.42
CA ILE A 83 -12.62 2.33 -1.47
C ILE A 83 -13.15 3.62 -0.84
N GLN A 84 -13.98 3.55 0.21
CA GLN A 84 -14.50 4.73 0.89
C GLN A 84 -13.38 5.59 1.48
N ALA A 85 -12.39 4.96 2.12
CA ALA A 85 -11.24 5.67 2.68
C ALA A 85 -10.38 6.32 1.57
N VAL A 86 -10.11 5.61 0.48
CA VAL A 86 -9.37 6.13 -0.70
C VAL A 86 -10.10 7.32 -1.31
N MET A 87 -11.42 7.25 -1.47
CA MET A 87 -12.21 8.38 -2.00
C MET A 87 -12.12 9.61 -1.09
N GLN A 88 -12.15 9.43 0.23
CA GLN A 88 -11.98 10.54 1.17
C GLN A 88 -10.58 11.16 1.07
N VAL A 89 -9.53 10.34 1.00
CA VAL A 89 -8.14 10.83 0.79
C VAL A 89 -8.03 11.59 -0.53
N ASN A 90 -8.60 11.08 -1.61
CA ASN A 90 -8.58 11.74 -2.92
C ASN A 90 -9.28 13.11 -2.88
N THR A 91 -10.44 13.21 -2.21
CA THR A 91 -11.15 14.49 -2.04
C THR A 91 -10.29 15.52 -1.29
N ILE A 92 -9.58 15.08 -0.25
CA ILE A 92 -8.68 15.96 0.51
C ILE A 92 -7.47 16.37 -0.35
N ASN A 93 -6.94 15.46 -1.15
CA ASN A 93 -5.84 15.76 -2.09
C ASN A 93 -6.28 16.73 -3.19
N GLU A 94 -7.53 16.66 -3.66
CA GLU A 94 -8.11 17.64 -4.59
C GLU A 94 -8.23 19.02 -3.93
N GLU A 95 -8.72 19.10 -2.69
CA GLU A 95 -8.79 20.35 -1.92
C GLU A 95 -7.39 20.98 -1.72
N LEU A 96 -6.38 20.15 -1.43
CA LEU A 96 -4.99 20.58 -1.34
C LEU A 96 -4.47 21.11 -2.69
N ALA A 97 -4.74 20.40 -3.78
CA ALA A 97 -4.31 20.79 -5.12
C ALA A 97 -4.93 22.13 -5.53
N GLU A 98 -6.24 22.33 -5.30
CA GLU A 98 -6.93 23.58 -5.55
C GLU A 98 -6.36 24.73 -4.72
N THR A 99 -6.08 24.47 -3.42
CA THR A 99 -5.44 25.44 -2.54
C THR A 99 -4.09 25.89 -3.09
N ILE A 100 -3.23 24.96 -3.51
CA ILE A 100 -1.90 25.29 -4.05
C ILE A 100 -1.99 25.98 -5.41
N LEU A 101 -2.91 25.57 -6.27
CA LEU A 101 -3.13 26.21 -7.57
C LEU A 101 -3.60 27.66 -7.44
N ALA A 102 -4.35 27.97 -6.39
CA ALA A 102 -4.85 29.33 -6.11
C ALA A 102 -3.80 30.28 -5.48
N LEU A 103 -2.63 29.78 -5.04
CA LEU A 103 -1.58 30.62 -4.46
C LEU A 103 -1.04 31.63 -5.47
N ASP A 104 -0.81 32.85 -4.99
CA ASP A 104 -0.13 33.87 -5.75
C ASP A 104 1.38 33.62 -5.89
N ASP A 105 2.03 34.24 -6.85
CA ASP A 105 3.45 34.02 -7.18
C ASP A 105 4.38 34.37 -6.00
N LYS A 106 4.01 35.36 -5.18
CA LYS A 106 4.79 35.73 -3.98
C LYS A 106 4.79 34.61 -2.96
N THR A 107 3.63 34.08 -2.63
CA THR A 107 3.47 32.96 -1.69
C THR A 107 4.16 31.71 -2.21
N VAL A 108 4.03 31.41 -3.51
CA VAL A 108 4.75 30.29 -4.16
C VAL A 108 6.26 30.46 -4.01
N THR A 109 6.79 31.66 -4.24
CA THR A 109 8.22 31.93 -4.10
C THR A 109 8.69 31.74 -2.65
N GLN A 110 7.97 32.31 -1.69
CA GLN A 110 8.30 32.18 -0.27
C GLN A 110 8.28 30.71 0.21
N LEU A 111 7.29 29.93 -0.19
CA LEU A 111 7.23 28.50 0.13
C LEU A 111 8.36 27.72 -0.54
N THR A 112 8.64 28.02 -1.81
CA THR A 112 9.71 27.37 -2.58
C THR A 112 11.08 27.63 -1.95
N GLU A 113 11.35 28.87 -1.51
CA GLU A 113 12.57 29.23 -0.79
C GLU A 113 12.65 28.55 0.58
N TYR A 114 11.57 28.60 1.34
CA TYR A 114 11.50 27.99 2.68
C TYR A 114 11.73 26.48 2.65
N LEU A 115 11.09 25.78 1.70
CA LEU A 115 11.23 24.34 1.49
C LEU A 115 12.47 23.95 0.67
N GLN A 116 13.34 24.93 0.35
CA GLN A 116 14.57 24.75 -0.43
C GLN A 116 14.34 24.08 -1.82
N LEU A 117 13.23 24.44 -2.48
CA LEU A 117 12.86 23.93 -3.80
C LEU A 117 13.35 24.84 -4.97
N GLN A 118 14.27 25.76 -4.70
CA GLN A 118 14.80 26.75 -5.64
C GLN A 118 15.61 26.14 -6.81
N LEU A 119 15.92 24.86 -6.76
CA LEU A 119 16.62 24.17 -7.84
C LEU A 119 15.76 23.89 -9.08
N VAL A 120 14.46 24.19 -9.02
CA VAL A 120 13.58 24.05 -10.19
C VAL A 120 13.73 25.29 -11.08
N PRO A 121 14.17 25.15 -12.36
CA PRO A 121 14.31 26.29 -13.29
C PRO A 121 13.02 27.09 -13.45
N GLU A 122 13.15 28.40 -13.71
CA GLU A 122 12.00 29.31 -13.84
C GLU A 122 11.03 28.95 -14.97
N GLU A 123 11.53 28.36 -16.04
CA GLU A 123 10.73 27.86 -17.15
C GLU A 123 9.74 26.77 -16.77
N PHE A 124 9.93 26.17 -15.60
CA PHE A 124 9.04 25.14 -15.05
C PHE A 124 8.14 25.68 -13.92
N GLN A 125 7.50 26.84 -14.11
CA GLN A 125 6.58 27.43 -13.13
C GLN A 125 5.44 26.48 -12.70
N ILE A 126 4.88 25.71 -13.64
CA ILE A 126 3.89 24.66 -13.34
C ILE A 126 4.53 23.58 -12.46
N ALA A 127 5.81 23.27 -12.65
CA ALA A 127 6.53 22.32 -11.83
C ALA A 127 6.73 22.82 -10.38
N LYS A 128 6.84 24.14 -10.14
CA LYS A 128 6.92 24.68 -8.77
C LYS A 128 5.67 24.39 -7.96
N LYS A 129 4.47 24.64 -8.48
CA LYS A 129 3.21 24.30 -7.81
C LYS A 129 3.02 22.79 -7.66
N ALA A 130 3.41 22.00 -8.65
CA ALA A 130 3.40 20.54 -8.56
C ALA A 130 4.36 20.00 -7.49
N ASN A 131 5.55 20.59 -7.37
CA ASN A 131 6.51 20.25 -6.32
C ASN A 131 5.99 20.67 -4.93
N LEU A 132 5.37 21.84 -4.81
CA LEU A 132 4.71 22.26 -3.57
C LEU A 132 3.59 21.29 -3.18
N PHE A 133 2.75 20.89 -4.14
CA PHE A 133 1.74 19.88 -3.90
C PHE A 133 2.35 18.56 -3.36
N PHE A 134 3.42 18.09 -3.99
CA PHE A 134 4.11 16.87 -3.56
C PHE A 134 4.68 17.02 -2.15
N MET A 135 5.34 18.14 -1.85
CA MET A 135 5.98 18.37 -0.56
C MET A 135 4.99 18.65 0.57
N LEU A 136 3.86 19.27 0.27
CA LEU A 136 2.82 19.61 1.25
C LEU A 136 1.71 18.57 1.32
N ASN A 137 1.78 17.51 0.52
CA ASN A 137 0.82 16.42 0.59
C ASN A 137 1.17 15.49 1.77
N PRO A 138 0.33 15.45 2.83
CA PRO A 138 0.60 14.61 3.99
C PRO A 138 0.75 13.14 3.65
N ASP A 139 0.03 12.63 2.65
CA ASP A 139 0.11 11.25 2.21
C ASP A 139 1.51 10.89 1.69
N ASN A 140 2.09 11.73 0.85
CA ASN A 140 3.46 11.52 0.35
C ASN A 140 4.51 11.64 1.45
N PHE A 141 4.38 12.62 2.32
CA PHE A 141 5.38 12.91 3.35
C PHE A 141 5.34 11.87 4.47
N ILE A 142 4.13 11.58 4.98
CA ILE A 142 3.98 10.75 6.17
C ILE A 142 4.09 9.27 5.83
N THR A 143 3.49 8.81 4.75
CA THR A 143 3.52 7.37 4.41
C THR A 143 4.86 6.92 3.85
N ASN A 144 5.55 7.77 3.09
CA ASN A 144 6.81 7.40 2.45
C ASN A 144 8.05 7.75 3.29
N VAL A 145 7.99 8.78 4.14
CA VAL A 145 9.13 9.25 4.92
C VAL A 145 9.12 8.76 6.35
N MET A 146 7.96 8.72 6.99
CA MET A 146 7.86 8.43 8.43
C MET A 146 7.48 6.98 8.75
N GLY A 147 7.13 6.20 7.74
CA GLY A 147 6.86 4.76 7.88
C GLY A 147 5.62 4.42 8.71
N PRO A 148 5.49 3.15 9.16
CA PRO A 148 4.26 2.62 9.76
C PRO A 148 3.89 3.25 11.12
N ASP A 149 4.79 3.98 11.78
CA ASP A 149 4.51 4.63 13.06
C ASP A 149 3.48 5.75 12.97
N VAL A 150 3.35 6.39 11.81
CA VAL A 150 2.25 7.31 11.46
C VAL A 150 0.88 6.77 11.81
N MET A 151 0.70 5.47 11.73
CA MET A 151 -0.58 4.84 11.99
C MET A 151 -1.08 5.03 13.43
N THR A 152 -0.22 5.46 14.35
CA THR A 152 -0.58 5.68 15.76
C THR A 152 -0.70 7.16 16.13
N TYR A 153 -0.42 8.07 15.22
CA TYR A 153 -0.52 9.50 15.49
C TYR A 153 -1.96 9.92 15.81
N THR A 154 -2.07 10.87 16.69
CA THR A 154 -3.38 11.46 17.09
C THR A 154 -3.68 12.74 16.32
N HIS A 155 -2.66 13.41 15.81
CA HIS A 155 -2.75 14.63 15.03
C HIS A 155 -1.51 14.79 14.15
N VAL A 156 -1.62 15.65 13.16
CA VAL A 156 -0.52 16.09 12.30
C VAL A 156 -0.33 17.58 12.55
N GLU A 157 0.88 17.97 12.92
CA GLU A 157 1.26 19.37 13.07
C GLU A 157 1.80 19.89 11.75
N ILE A 158 1.39 21.11 11.41
CA ILE A 158 1.96 21.85 10.29
C ILE A 158 3.07 22.75 10.85
N ASP A 159 4.15 22.87 10.10
CA ASP A 159 5.19 23.84 10.38
C ASP A 159 4.56 25.25 10.48
N PRO A 160 4.83 26.00 11.59
CA PRO A 160 4.22 27.31 11.82
C PRO A 160 4.43 28.30 10.67
N LYS A 161 5.57 28.25 9.97
CA LYS A 161 5.86 29.13 8.85
C LYS A 161 5.00 28.79 7.63
N ILE A 162 4.74 27.51 7.40
CA ILE A 162 3.86 27.06 6.31
C ILE A 162 2.42 27.47 6.63
N SER A 163 1.99 27.29 7.87
CA SER A 163 0.65 27.69 8.34
C SER A 163 0.44 29.22 8.24
N GLU A 164 1.47 30.02 8.54
CA GLU A 164 1.44 31.48 8.36
C GLU A 164 1.25 31.88 6.89
N LEU A 165 1.95 31.19 5.98
CA LEU A 165 1.88 31.47 4.54
C LEU A 165 0.59 30.95 3.89
N VAL A 166 0.07 29.83 4.33
CA VAL A 166 -1.12 29.16 3.79
C VAL A 166 -2.01 28.64 4.93
N PRO A 167 -2.76 29.50 5.62
CA PRO A 167 -3.57 29.09 6.79
C PRO A 167 -4.61 28.00 6.50
N SER A 168 -5.11 27.91 5.28
CA SER A 168 -6.08 26.89 4.87
C SER A 168 -5.55 25.44 4.96
N LEU A 169 -4.23 25.26 4.96
CA LEU A 169 -3.63 23.93 5.10
C LEU A 169 -3.92 23.28 6.46
N GLU A 170 -4.11 24.07 7.52
CA GLU A 170 -4.44 23.54 8.84
C GLU A 170 -5.74 22.73 8.81
N GLU A 171 -6.76 23.24 8.13
CA GLU A 171 -8.05 22.55 8.01
C GLU A 171 -7.96 21.30 7.13
N ILE A 172 -7.16 21.36 6.08
CA ILE A 172 -6.91 20.20 5.20
C ILE A 172 -6.22 19.09 6.01
N TYR A 173 -5.18 19.42 6.77
CA TYR A 173 -4.42 18.45 7.56
C TYR A 173 -5.22 17.83 8.71
N LYS A 174 -6.13 18.60 9.34
CA LYS A 174 -7.05 18.06 10.34
C LYS A 174 -7.96 16.96 9.80
N LYS A 175 -8.36 17.07 8.53
CA LYS A 175 -9.25 16.09 7.88
C LYS A 175 -8.52 14.82 7.44
N TRP A 176 -7.22 14.92 7.17
CA TRP A 176 -6.46 13.91 6.45
C TRP A 176 -6.17 12.64 7.26
N LEU A 177 -5.83 12.75 8.54
CA LEU A 177 -5.28 11.65 9.32
C LEU A 177 -6.24 10.45 9.46
N LYS A 178 -7.52 10.70 9.72
CA LYS A 178 -8.50 9.61 9.92
C LYS A 178 -8.73 8.76 8.66
N PRO A 179 -8.97 9.34 7.47
CA PRO A 179 -9.13 8.56 6.26
C PRO A 179 -7.88 7.74 5.90
N ILE A 180 -6.69 8.31 6.02
CA ILE A 180 -5.46 7.57 5.70
C ILE A 180 -5.22 6.44 6.70
N GLN A 181 -5.45 6.64 7.98
CA GLN A 181 -5.38 5.57 8.98
C GLN A 181 -6.40 4.47 8.70
N ALA A 182 -7.62 4.82 8.31
CA ALA A 182 -8.65 3.84 7.96
C ALA A 182 -8.24 3.03 6.73
N GLN A 183 -7.73 3.69 5.68
CA GLN A 183 -7.21 3.04 4.48
C GLN A 183 -6.08 2.06 4.83
N HIS A 184 -5.09 2.51 5.61
CA HIS A 184 -3.97 1.67 6.02
C HIS A 184 -4.42 0.46 6.83
N ALA A 185 -5.32 0.65 7.81
CA ALA A 185 -5.79 -0.43 8.67
C ALA A 185 -6.55 -1.50 7.87
N VAL A 186 -7.47 -1.07 7.02
CA VAL A 186 -8.26 -1.99 6.19
C VAL A 186 -7.39 -2.71 5.19
N PHE A 187 -6.51 -2.00 4.48
CA PHE A 187 -5.60 -2.59 3.51
C PHE A 187 -4.63 -3.59 4.17
N THR A 188 -4.02 -3.22 5.31
CA THR A 188 -3.17 -4.14 6.10
C THR A 188 -3.93 -5.39 6.53
N THR A 189 -5.20 -5.26 6.90
CA THR A 189 -6.04 -6.41 7.28
C THR A 189 -6.32 -7.31 6.08
N MET A 190 -6.67 -6.73 4.92
CA MET A 190 -6.96 -7.49 3.70
C MET A 190 -5.76 -8.32 3.25
N GLU A 191 -4.63 -7.66 3.08
CA GLU A 191 -3.38 -8.28 2.63
C GLU A 191 -2.83 -9.28 3.65
N GLY A 192 -2.93 -8.94 4.93
CA GLY A 192 -2.47 -9.83 6.01
C GLY A 192 -3.30 -11.09 6.15
N MET A 193 -4.62 -11.01 5.95
CA MET A 193 -5.49 -12.20 5.91
C MET A 193 -5.13 -13.11 4.73
N ALA A 194 -4.90 -12.53 3.55
CA ALA A 194 -4.52 -13.30 2.37
C ALA A 194 -3.16 -14.00 2.58
N GLU A 195 -2.16 -13.26 3.04
CA GLU A 195 -0.82 -13.79 3.35
C GLU A 195 -0.87 -14.89 4.41
N PHE A 196 -1.69 -14.71 5.47
CA PHE A 196 -1.89 -15.74 6.50
C PHE A 196 -2.44 -17.04 5.90
N VAL A 197 -3.50 -16.96 5.09
CA VAL A 197 -4.13 -18.13 4.46
C VAL A 197 -3.17 -18.82 3.51
N VAL A 198 -2.48 -18.08 2.67
CA VAL A 198 -1.47 -18.62 1.73
C VAL A 198 -0.43 -19.41 2.49
N GLN A 199 0.16 -18.84 3.54
CA GLN A 199 1.19 -19.52 4.31
C GLN A 199 0.67 -20.74 5.07
N GLN A 200 -0.57 -20.71 5.57
CA GLN A 200 -1.16 -21.89 6.25
C GLN A 200 -1.41 -23.04 5.27
N ILE A 201 -1.83 -22.74 4.04
CA ILE A 201 -2.16 -23.77 3.05
C ILE A 201 -0.91 -24.29 2.35
N LEU A 202 0.02 -23.41 1.97
CA LEU A 202 1.19 -23.75 1.16
C LEU A 202 2.48 -23.97 1.96
N LYS A 203 2.43 -23.96 3.29
CA LYS A 203 3.64 -24.10 4.13
C LYS A 203 4.52 -25.31 3.79
N ASP A 204 3.93 -26.42 3.36
CA ASP A 204 4.61 -27.67 3.01
C ASP A 204 4.66 -27.90 1.48
N ASP A 205 4.19 -26.95 0.67
CA ASP A 205 4.22 -27.05 -0.80
C ASP A 205 5.62 -26.72 -1.33
N ILE A 206 6.23 -27.70 -2.02
CA ILE A 206 7.62 -27.60 -2.47
C ILE A 206 7.82 -26.47 -3.51
N ASP A 207 6.85 -26.25 -4.38
CA ASP A 207 6.94 -25.19 -5.39
C ASP A 207 6.89 -23.81 -4.73
N PHE A 208 6.00 -23.64 -3.74
CA PHE A 208 5.90 -22.40 -2.99
C PHE A 208 7.16 -22.13 -2.15
N GLN A 209 7.72 -23.14 -1.49
CA GLN A 209 8.97 -23.00 -0.75
C GLN A 209 10.15 -22.64 -1.67
N ASN A 210 10.21 -23.27 -2.85
CA ASN A 210 11.22 -22.93 -3.84
C ASN A 210 11.03 -21.50 -4.36
N TYR A 211 9.79 -21.07 -4.62
CA TYR A 211 9.48 -19.68 -4.99
C TYR A 211 9.97 -18.70 -3.92
N LEU A 212 9.61 -18.92 -2.66
CA LEU A 212 10.02 -18.04 -1.56
C LEU A 212 11.54 -17.96 -1.41
N SER A 213 12.21 -19.10 -1.43
CA SER A 213 13.66 -19.17 -1.17
C SER A 213 14.51 -18.67 -2.34
N THR A 214 14.03 -18.83 -3.58
CA THR A 214 14.84 -18.58 -4.78
C THR A 214 14.47 -17.27 -5.47
N PHE A 215 13.17 -16.91 -5.46
CA PHE A 215 12.66 -15.84 -6.31
C PHE A 215 12.10 -14.64 -5.54
N VAL A 216 11.76 -14.78 -4.27
CA VAL A 216 11.33 -13.64 -3.45
C VAL A 216 12.55 -12.94 -2.87
N GLY A 217 12.84 -11.76 -3.36
CA GLY A 217 13.89 -10.91 -2.82
C GLY A 217 13.52 -10.34 -1.45
N THR A 218 14.54 -10.01 -0.65
CA THR A 218 14.41 -9.35 0.65
C THR A 218 14.09 -7.84 0.53
N ASN A 219 13.31 -7.44 -0.46
CA ASN A 219 12.97 -6.04 -0.64
C ASN A 219 11.97 -5.60 0.44
N TYR A 220 12.46 -4.80 1.37
CA TYR A 220 11.63 -4.05 2.30
C TYR A 220 10.86 -2.98 1.52
N SER A 221 9.57 -3.22 1.31
CA SER A 221 8.64 -2.23 0.80
C SER A 221 7.55 -1.97 1.83
N ASP A 222 6.91 -0.81 1.78
CA ASP A 222 5.73 -0.49 2.60
C ASP A 222 4.65 -1.58 2.48
N TYR A 223 4.46 -2.11 1.29
CA TYR A 223 3.57 -3.22 1.02
C TYR A 223 3.95 -4.51 1.77
N SER A 224 5.24 -4.89 1.79
CA SER A 224 5.70 -6.09 2.50
C SER A 224 5.56 -5.94 4.02
N VAL A 225 5.76 -4.75 4.55
CA VAL A 225 5.54 -4.44 5.98
C VAL A 225 4.06 -4.57 6.34
N LYS A 226 3.15 -4.06 5.50
CA LYS A 226 1.70 -4.20 5.70
C LYS A 226 1.27 -5.66 5.68
N LYS A 227 1.74 -6.46 4.71
CA LYS A 227 1.47 -7.90 4.66
C LYS A 227 1.94 -8.62 5.92
N SER A 228 3.17 -8.36 6.36
CA SER A 228 3.72 -8.99 7.57
C SER A 228 2.94 -8.61 8.83
N THR A 229 2.70 -7.32 9.04
CA THR A 229 1.93 -6.81 10.19
C THR A 229 0.51 -7.39 10.22
N GLY A 230 -0.16 -7.38 9.08
CA GLY A 230 -1.52 -7.91 8.98
C GLY A 230 -1.58 -9.42 9.18
N LYS A 231 -0.58 -10.17 8.69
CA LYS A 231 -0.45 -11.61 8.93
C LYS A 231 -0.26 -11.93 10.41
N GLU A 232 0.66 -11.24 11.07
CA GLU A 232 0.94 -11.43 12.50
C GLU A 232 -0.31 -11.12 13.34
N PHE A 233 -1.00 -10.03 13.01
CA PHE A 233 -2.27 -9.68 13.64
C PHE A 233 -3.34 -10.75 13.41
N THR A 234 -3.50 -11.23 12.17
CA THR A 234 -4.45 -12.30 11.85
C THR A 234 -4.15 -13.59 12.61
N GLN A 235 -2.87 -13.95 12.77
CA GLN A 235 -2.44 -15.08 13.58
C GLN A 235 -2.88 -14.94 15.03
N HIS A 236 -2.65 -13.78 15.66
CA HIS A 236 -3.07 -13.54 17.05
C HIS A 236 -4.59 -13.71 17.25
N VAL A 237 -5.38 -13.21 16.30
CA VAL A 237 -6.84 -13.36 16.36
C VAL A 237 -7.24 -14.82 16.11
N PHE A 238 -6.54 -15.52 15.21
CA PHE A 238 -6.78 -16.92 14.89
C PHE A 238 -6.47 -17.85 16.07
N ASP A 239 -5.46 -17.56 16.84
CA ASP A 239 -5.11 -18.33 18.05
C ASP A 239 -6.24 -18.30 19.10
N VAL A 240 -7.08 -17.26 19.08
CA VAL A 240 -8.21 -17.11 20.01
C VAL A 240 -9.52 -17.65 19.43
N TYR A 241 -9.82 -17.34 18.16
CA TYR A 241 -11.13 -17.59 17.54
C TYR A 241 -11.13 -18.69 16.46
N GLY A 242 -9.96 -19.23 16.13
CA GLY A 242 -9.85 -20.24 15.06
C GLY A 242 -10.45 -19.73 13.74
N LYS A 243 -11.27 -20.54 13.10
CA LYS A 243 -11.88 -20.21 11.79
C LYS A 243 -12.81 -19.01 11.82
N ASP A 244 -13.37 -18.66 12.97
CA ASP A 244 -14.27 -17.49 13.11
C ASP A 244 -13.54 -16.17 12.95
N THR A 245 -12.20 -16.17 12.99
CA THR A 245 -11.34 -15.01 12.76
C THR A 245 -11.71 -14.26 11.49
N PHE A 246 -11.89 -14.97 10.38
CA PHE A 246 -12.14 -14.36 9.08
C PHE A 246 -13.46 -13.59 9.06
N VAL A 247 -14.52 -14.18 9.60
CA VAL A 247 -15.82 -13.52 9.72
C VAL A 247 -15.73 -12.31 10.63
N LYS A 248 -15.02 -12.41 11.75
CA LYS A 248 -14.84 -11.30 12.70
C LYS A 248 -14.05 -10.14 12.08
N LEU A 249 -12.93 -10.42 11.39
CA LEU A 249 -12.10 -9.40 10.75
C LEU A 249 -12.83 -8.69 9.60
N ILE A 250 -13.61 -9.42 8.81
CA ILE A 250 -14.41 -8.83 7.73
C ILE A 250 -15.55 -7.98 8.27
N ALA A 251 -16.24 -8.43 9.32
CA ALA A 251 -17.37 -7.72 9.89
C ALA A 251 -16.93 -6.50 10.75
N ASN A 252 -15.82 -6.62 11.46
CA ASN A 252 -15.33 -5.64 12.42
C ASN A 252 -13.81 -5.44 12.26
N PRO A 253 -13.34 -4.82 11.16
CA PRO A 253 -11.90 -4.66 10.93
C PRO A 253 -11.23 -3.88 12.07
N PRO A 254 -9.94 -4.17 12.34
CA PRO A 254 -9.18 -3.41 13.32
C PRO A 254 -8.88 -2.00 12.84
N ASN A 255 -8.64 -1.11 13.77
CA ASN A 255 -8.01 0.18 13.51
C ASN A 255 -6.47 0.06 13.64
N THR A 256 -5.75 1.15 13.33
CA THR A 256 -4.28 1.15 13.31
C THR A 256 -3.64 0.86 14.67
N ARG A 257 -4.27 1.27 15.78
CA ARG A 257 -3.77 0.98 17.13
C ARG A 257 -3.95 -0.48 17.48
N GLU A 258 -5.08 -1.05 17.08
CA GLU A 258 -5.39 -2.47 17.29
C GLU A 258 -4.48 -3.38 16.47
N LEU A 259 -4.07 -2.96 15.28
CA LEU A 259 -3.05 -3.68 14.49
C LEU A 259 -1.71 -3.76 15.22
N LYS A 260 -1.34 -2.73 15.96
CA LYS A 260 -0.11 -2.73 16.80
C LYS A 260 -0.27 -3.48 18.11
N ASP A 261 -1.47 -3.45 18.69
CA ASP A 261 -1.79 -4.15 19.93
C ASP A 261 -3.08 -4.99 19.73
N PRO A 262 -2.93 -6.25 19.28
CA PRO A 262 -4.06 -7.15 19.05
C PRO A 262 -4.97 -7.34 20.26
N GLN A 263 -4.47 -7.14 21.48
CA GLN A 263 -5.27 -7.28 22.69
C GLN A 263 -6.38 -6.22 22.74
N LEU A 264 -6.15 -5.02 22.23
CA LEU A 264 -7.20 -3.98 22.15
C LEU A 264 -8.35 -4.43 21.25
N TYR A 265 -8.04 -5.04 20.11
CA TYR A 265 -9.02 -5.62 19.21
C TYR A 265 -9.82 -6.74 19.88
N LEU A 266 -9.12 -7.71 20.47
CA LEU A 266 -9.74 -8.84 21.16
C LEU A 266 -10.68 -8.39 22.29
N ASN A 267 -10.36 -7.30 22.99
CA ASN A 267 -11.20 -6.71 24.03
C ASN A 267 -12.44 -6.03 23.46
N ARG A 268 -12.33 -5.41 22.28
CA ARG A 268 -13.46 -4.72 21.62
C ARG A 268 -14.50 -5.66 21.04
N ILE A 269 -14.07 -6.83 20.54
CA ILE A 269 -14.95 -7.77 19.82
C ILE A 269 -15.47 -8.92 20.67
N LYS A 270 -15.14 -8.91 21.96
CA LYS A 270 -15.77 -9.82 22.95
C LYS A 270 -17.23 -9.52 23.07
#